data_4fbedf69c113562091a4628b2d62a596
#
_entry.id   4fbedf69c113562091a4628b2d62a596
#
_cell.length_a   1.000
_cell.length_b   1.000
_cell.length_c   1.000
_cell.angle_alpha   90.00
_cell.angle_beta   90.00
_cell.angle_gamma   90.00
#
_symmetry.space_group_name_H-M   'P 1'
#
loop_
_entity.id
_entity.type
_entity.pdbx_description
1 polymer ?
#
loop_
_entity_poly.entity_id
_entity_poly.type
_entity_poly.pdbx_seq_one_letter_code
_entity_poly.pdbx_strand_id
1 'polypeptide(L)'
;QHAFSVVVLDEAQHIKNVGSQAAQSVRALKRDFSLALSGTPLENHLGELKSLFDFVLPGLLGTEAHFTQVYRKPIEKHADTERAQALKQKVAPFMLRRTKRQVAAELPEKTEIVQLLELEADQRNLYESIRLIMETKVRELFLRKGVAASQIEFLDALLKLRQACCDARLVPIEQAQLVRHNAKLS
;
A
#
# COMPACT_ATOMS: atom_id res chain seq x y z
N GLN A 1 34.69 -6.05 4.98
CA GLN A 1 33.45 -5.28 4.69
C GLN A 1 33.83 -4.27 3.61
N HIS A 2 33.16 -4.36 2.44
CA HIS A 2 33.34 -3.37 1.37
C HIS A 2 32.61 -2.07 1.75
N ALA A 3 33.24 -0.94 1.51
CA ALA A 3 32.65 0.38 1.56
C ALA A 3 32.28 0.80 0.15
N PHE A 4 31.12 1.40 -0.05
CA PHE A 4 30.63 1.86 -1.35
C PHE A 4 30.67 3.38 -1.39
N SER A 5 31.14 3.95 -2.50
CA SER A 5 31.05 5.41 -2.70
C SER A 5 29.59 5.85 -2.85
N VAL A 6 28.79 5.06 -3.57
CA VAL A 6 27.35 5.34 -3.80
C VAL A 6 26.54 4.05 -3.68
N VAL A 7 25.42 4.12 -2.99
CA VAL A 7 24.41 3.07 -2.98
C VAL A 7 23.08 3.64 -3.51
N VAL A 8 22.59 3.05 -4.59
CA VAL A 8 21.31 3.42 -5.20
C VAL A 8 20.30 2.31 -4.93
N LEU A 9 19.16 2.65 -4.37
CA LEU A 9 18.02 1.75 -4.23
C LEU A 9 16.98 2.11 -5.28
N ASP A 10 16.72 1.18 -6.18
CA ASP A 10 15.55 1.25 -7.05
C ASP A 10 14.37 0.57 -6.35
N GLU A 11 13.15 1.03 -6.65
CA GLU A 11 11.92 0.60 -5.99
C GLU A 11 12.04 0.65 -4.45
N ALA A 12 12.53 1.79 -3.94
CA ALA A 12 12.90 1.95 -2.53
C ALA A 12 11.72 1.78 -1.55
N GLN A 13 10.47 1.70 -2.02
CA GLN A 13 9.33 1.32 -1.17
C GLN A 13 9.47 -0.07 -0.55
N HIS A 14 10.33 -0.95 -1.08
CA HIS A 14 10.61 -2.25 -0.46
C HIS A 14 11.26 -2.14 0.93
N ILE A 15 11.88 -1.01 1.26
CA ILE A 15 12.45 -0.75 2.59
C ILE A 15 11.55 0.12 3.48
N LYS A 16 10.29 0.35 3.11
CA LYS A 16 9.34 1.16 3.86
C LYS A 16 9.08 0.68 5.29
N ASN A 17 9.15 -0.62 5.50
CA ASN A 17 9.05 -1.22 6.83
C ASN A 17 10.43 -1.24 7.50
N VAL A 18 10.60 -0.36 8.49
CA VAL A 18 11.87 -0.19 9.26
C VAL A 18 12.35 -1.52 9.88
N GLY A 19 11.42 -2.36 10.33
CA GLY A 19 11.71 -3.65 10.97
C GLY A 19 12.02 -4.79 10.01
N SER A 20 11.87 -4.62 8.69
CA SER A 20 12.14 -5.69 7.74
C SER A 20 13.65 -5.99 7.66
N GLN A 21 13.98 -7.25 7.43
CA GLN A 21 15.37 -7.70 7.27
C GLN A 21 16.05 -6.97 6.11
N ALA A 22 15.35 -6.73 5.01
CA ALA A 22 15.85 -5.98 3.87
C ALA A 22 16.24 -4.54 4.26
N ALA A 23 15.36 -3.83 4.98
CA ALA A 23 15.62 -2.46 5.43
C ALA A 23 16.83 -2.39 6.38
N GLN A 24 16.96 -3.35 7.30
CA GLN A 24 18.09 -3.42 8.22
C GLN A 24 19.40 -3.70 7.48
N SER A 25 19.41 -4.68 6.58
CA SER A 25 20.59 -5.05 5.79
C SER A 25 21.09 -3.90 4.93
N VAL A 26 20.20 -3.20 4.26
CA VAL A 26 20.57 -2.09 3.37
C VAL A 26 21.10 -0.88 4.18
N ARG A 27 20.53 -0.59 5.35
CA ARG A 27 21.03 0.47 6.23
C ARG A 27 22.40 0.16 6.82
N ALA A 28 22.73 -1.11 7.01
CA ALA A 28 24.04 -1.54 7.53
C ALA A 28 25.17 -1.42 6.51
N LEU A 29 24.88 -1.17 5.23
CA LEU A 29 25.89 -0.97 4.18
C LEU A 29 26.71 0.31 4.49
N LYS A 30 28.03 0.18 4.52
CA LYS A 30 28.94 1.33 4.60
C LYS A 30 28.96 2.04 3.25
N ARG A 31 28.63 3.33 3.26
CA ARG A 31 28.53 4.13 2.04
C ARG A 31 28.75 5.62 2.31
N ASP A 32 29.25 6.33 1.31
CA ASP A 32 29.46 7.77 1.38
C ASP A 32 28.19 8.52 0.96
N PHE A 33 27.51 8.04 -0.08
CA PHE A 33 26.30 8.64 -0.63
C PHE A 33 25.18 7.62 -0.84
N SER A 34 23.93 8.06 -0.66
CA SER A 34 22.74 7.23 -0.85
C SER A 34 21.72 7.92 -1.74
N LEU A 35 21.14 7.15 -2.65
CA LEU A 35 20.02 7.58 -3.48
C LEU A 35 18.90 6.56 -3.42
N ALA A 36 17.67 7.02 -3.26
CA ALA A 36 16.48 6.19 -3.29
C ALA A 36 15.57 6.63 -4.46
N LEU A 37 15.25 5.68 -5.34
CA LEU A 37 14.32 5.86 -6.45
C LEU A 37 13.03 5.13 -6.12
N SER A 38 11.88 5.78 -6.30
CA SER A 38 10.57 5.17 -6.08
C SER A 38 9.51 5.85 -6.93
N GLY A 39 8.64 5.05 -7.54
CA GLY A 39 7.47 5.54 -8.25
C GLY A 39 6.34 6.00 -7.31
N THR A 40 6.31 5.46 -6.10
CA THR A 40 5.27 5.67 -5.10
C THR A 40 5.88 5.97 -3.71
N PRO A 41 6.53 7.13 -3.53
CA PRO A 41 7.32 7.39 -2.32
C PRO A 41 6.51 7.56 -1.03
N LEU A 42 5.22 7.80 -1.10
CA LEU A 42 4.37 8.14 0.05
C LEU A 42 2.95 7.59 -0.14
N GLU A 43 2.79 6.27 -0.05
CA GLU A 43 1.47 5.67 -0.27
C GLU A 43 0.56 5.76 0.96
N ASN A 44 1.04 5.47 2.17
CA ASN A 44 0.15 5.23 3.29
C ASN A 44 0.49 5.96 4.60
N HIS A 45 1.76 6.18 4.92
CA HIS A 45 2.16 6.71 6.24
C HIS A 45 3.42 7.55 6.20
N LEU A 46 3.49 8.57 7.06
CA LEU A 46 4.73 9.32 7.31
C LEU A 46 5.90 8.44 7.80
N GLY A 47 5.61 7.27 8.37
CA GLY A 47 6.62 6.27 8.72
C GLY A 47 7.39 5.73 7.51
N GLU A 48 6.77 5.65 6.33
CA GLU A 48 7.46 5.26 5.10
C GLU A 48 8.47 6.33 4.67
N LEU A 49 8.07 7.61 4.72
CA LEU A 49 8.97 8.74 4.50
C LEU A 49 10.18 8.68 5.45
N LYS A 50 9.92 8.47 6.75
CA LYS A 50 10.98 8.32 7.75
C LYS A 50 11.95 7.20 7.40
N SER A 51 11.44 6.05 7.00
CA SER A 51 12.23 4.90 6.61
C SER A 51 13.17 5.18 5.42
N LEU A 52 12.66 5.87 4.39
CA LEU A 52 13.46 6.28 3.24
C LEU A 52 14.55 7.30 3.63
N PHE A 53 14.19 8.29 4.45
CA PHE A 53 15.15 9.29 4.91
C PHE A 53 16.21 8.72 5.87
N ASP A 54 15.90 7.71 6.65
CA ASP A 54 16.90 6.99 7.46
C ASP A 54 17.92 6.25 6.61
N PHE A 55 17.57 5.89 5.38
CA PHE A 55 18.52 5.35 4.42
C PHE A 55 19.29 6.45 3.69
N VAL A 56 18.61 7.48 3.16
CA VAL A 56 19.25 8.52 2.31
C VAL A 56 20.09 9.48 3.14
N LEU A 57 19.54 9.97 4.25
CA LEU A 57 20.15 10.96 5.15
C LEU A 57 19.91 10.56 6.61
N PRO A 58 20.66 9.60 7.15
CA PRO A 58 20.51 9.17 8.53
C PRO A 58 20.59 10.34 9.52
N GLY A 59 19.60 10.43 10.40
CA GLY A 59 19.53 11.47 11.44
C GLY A 59 18.80 12.75 11.05
N LEU A 60 18.54 13.05 9.77
CA LEU A 60 17.83 14.27 9.33
C LEU A 60 16.47 14.45 10.03
N LEU A 61 15.72 13.37 10.17
CA LEU A 61 14.38 13.38 10.79
C LEU A 61 14.40 12.96 12.27
N GLY A 62 15.58 12.81 12.87
CA GLY A 62 15.76 12.41 14.27
C GLY A 62 15.46 10.91 14.50
N THR A 63 15.29 10.55 15.78
CA THR A 63 14.92 9.17 16.16
C THR A 63 13.46 8.85 15.78
N GLU A 64 13.11 7.56 15.72
CA GLU A 64 11.73 7.10 15.46
C GLU A 64 10.74 7.67 16.50
N ALA A 65 11.13 7.69 17.78
CA ALA A 65 10.32 8.25 18.86
C ALA A 65 10.08 9.75 18.66
N HIS A 66 11.13 10.51 18.35
CA HIS A 66 11.06 11.94 18.08
C HIS A 66 10.17 12.22 16.87
N PHE A 67 10.40 11.54 15.75
CA PHE A 67 9.61 11.72 14.53
C PHE A 67 8.14 11.41 14.75
N THR A 68 7.84 10.33 15.47
CA THR A 68 6.46 9.94 15.79
C THR A 68 5.76 10.99 16.65
N GLN A 69 6.45 11.56 17.63
CA GLN A 69 5.88 12.54 18.55
C GLN A 69 5.71 13.91 17.90
N VAL A 70 6.70 14.37 17.12
CA VAL A 70 6.75 15.73 16.58
C VAL A 70 5.97 15.86 15.27
N TYR A 71 6.02 14.82 14.41
CA TYR A 71 5.41 14.90 13.08
C TYR A 71 4.27 13.90 12.88
N ARG A 72 4.53 12.59 13.09
CA ARG A 72 3.60 11.56 12.71
C ARG A 72 2.26 11.65 13.43
N LYS A 73 2.25 11.63 14.77
CA LYS A 73 1.02 11.71 15.55
C LYS A 73 0.24 13.01 15.33
N PRO A 74 0.85 14.20 15.36
CA PRO A 74 0.13 15.44 15.09
C PRO A 74 -0.48 15.48 13.69
N ILE A 75 0.26 15.07 12.67
CA ILE A 75 -0.20 15.14 11.28
C ILE A 75 -1.26 14.07 11.00
N GLU A 76 -0.99 12.80 11.33
CA GLU A 76 -1.90 11.68 10.97
C GLU A 76 -3.16 11.63 11.86
N LYS A 77 -3.08 12.04 13.14
CA LYS A 77 -4.22 11.95 14.07
C LYS A 77 -4.97 13.27 14.27
N HIS A 78 -4.26 14.38 14.15
CA HIS A 78 -4.83 15.69 14.46
C HIS A 78 -4.88 16.64 13.25
N ALA A 79 -4.47 16.16 12.06
CA ALA A 79 -4.41 16.93 10.81
C ALA A 79 -3.65 18.28 10.95
N ASP A 80 -2.57 18.28 11.74
CA ASP A 80 -1.76 19.47 12.03
C ASP A 80 -1.04 19.94 10.75
N THR A 81 -1.55 21.02 10.17
CA THR A 81 -1.06 21.59 8.91
C THR A 81 0.28 22.30 9.06
N GLU A 82 0.55 22.92 10.22
CA GLU A 82 1.82 23.60 10.47
C GLU A 82 2.96 22.59 10.54
N ARG A 83 2.76 21.49 11.26
CA ARG A 83 3.73 20.39 11.34
C ARG A 83 3.95 19.72 9.98
N ALA A 84 2.87 19.55 9.20
CA ALA A 84 2.97 19.01 7.84
C ALA A 84 3.81 19.93 6.94
N GLN A 85 3.60 21.24 7.01
CA GLN A 85 4.36 22.21 6.24
C GLN A 85 5.83 22.28 6.67
N ALA A 86 6.10 22.26 7.98
CA ALA A 86 7.47 22.22 8.51
C ALA A 86 8.22 20.98 8.05
N LEU A 87 7.58 19.79 8.08
CA LEU A 87 8.16 18.56 7.56
C LEU A 87 8.43 18.66 6.07
N LYS A 88 7.46 19.15 5.29
CA LYS A 88 7.61 19.36 3.84
C LYS A 88 8.80 20.26 3.50
N GLN A 89 8.96 21.38 4.19
CA GLN A 89 10.08 22.30 3.99
C GLN A 89 11.42 21.61 4.33
N LYS A 90 11.45 20.81 5.38
CA LYS A 90 12.66 20.11 5.84
C LYS A 90 13.14 19.06 4.82
N VAL A 91 12.23 18.34 4.18
CA VAL A 91 12.57 17.26 3.24
C VAL A 91 12.71 17.74 1.79
N ALA A 92 12.09 18.87 1.42
CA ALA A 92 12.04 19.37 0.05
C ALA A 92 13.40 19.50 -0.64
N PRO A 93 14.49 19.96 0.01
CA PRO A 93 15.79 20.06 -0.64
C PRO A 93 16.40 18.72 -1.09
N PHE A 94 15.91 17.61 -0.52
CA PHE A 94 16.45 16.26 -0.72
C PHE A 94 15.50 15.37 -1.54
N MET A 95 14.40 15.94 -2.05
CA MET A 95 13.40 15.21 -2.82
C MET A 95 13.21 15.83 -4.20
N LEU A 96 13.27 15.00 -5.23
CA LEU A 96 12.90 15.37 -6.58
C LEU A 96 11.68 14.54 -7.01
N ARG A 97 10.55 15.19 -7.25
CA ARG A 97 9.36 14.56 -7.79
C ARG A 97 8.99 15.19 -9.14
N ARG A 98 8.88 14.36 -10.14
CA ARG A 98 8.39 14.75 -11.46
C ARG A 98 7.20 13.88 -11.85
N THR A 99 6.13 14.50 -12.30
CA THR A 99 4.97 13.77 -12.82
C THR A 99 5.21 13.43 -14.31
N LYS A 100 4.54 12.38 -14.80
CA LYS A 100 4.60 12.01 -16.23
C LYS A 100 4.23 13.20 -17.13
N ARG A 101 3.24 14.01 -16.75
CA ARG A 101 2.85 15.22 -17.49
C ARG A 101 3.98 16.25 -17.64
N GLN A 102 4.87 16.35 -16.64
CA GLN A 102 5.98 17.32 -16.67
C GLN A 102 7.17 16.87 -17.54
N VAL A 103 7.38 15.57 -17.69
CA VAL A 103 8.60 15.04 -18.31
C VAL A 103 8.36 14.32 -19.62
N ALA A 104 7.14 13.96 -19.93
CA ALA A 104 6.79 13.18 -21.12
C ALA A 104 5.60 13.84 -21.84
N ALA A 105 5.82 15.07 -22.31
CA ALA A 105 4.81 15.84 -23.04
C ALA A 105 4.39 15.17 -24.37
N GLU A 106 5.23 14.28 -24.90
CA GLU A 106 4.98 13.48 -26.10
C GLU A 106 4.07 12.27 -25.86
N LEU A 107 3.83 11.88 -24.61
CA LEU A 107 2.90 10.79 -24.34
C LEU A 107 1.46 11.24 -24.57
N PRO A 108 0.64 10.41 -25.24
CA PRO A 108 -0.78 10.70 -25.41
C PRO A 108 -1.45 10.79 -24.02
N GLU A 109 -2.54 11.53 -23.95
CA GLU A 109 -3.36 11.60 -22.75
C GLU A 109 -3.88 10.21 -22.36
N LYS A 110 -3.86 9.93 -21.05
CA LYS A 110 -4.43 8.69 -20.53
C LYS A 110 -5.93 8.68 -20.74
N THR A 111 -6.43 7.75 -21.56
CA THR A 111 -7.86 7.49 -21.69
C THR A 111 -8.27 6.41 -20.70
N GLU A 112 -9.23 6.71 -19.85
CA GLU A 112 -9.84 5.74 -18.93
C GLU A 112 -11.24 5.38 -19.43
N ILE A 113 -11.44 4.10 -19.71
CA ILE A 113 -12.75 3.56 -20.09
C ILE A 113 -13.24 2.69 -18.95
N VAL A 114 -14.38 3.05 -18.36
CA VAL A 114 -15.07 2.26 -17.36
C VAL A 114 -16.10 1.38 -18.06
N GLN A 115 -15.84 0.08 -18.08
CA GLN A 115 -16.76 -0.91 -18.62
C GLN A 115 -17.48 -1.61 -17.47
N LEU A 116 -18.80 -1.47 -17.43
CA LEU A 116 -19.65 -2.17 -16.48
C LEU A 116 -20.02 -3.53 -17.07
N LEU A 117 -19.73 -4.59 -16.30
CA LEU A 117 -20.06 -5.96 -16.66
C LEU A 117 -21.09 -6.51 -15.66
N GLU A 118 -22.17 -7.10 -16.15
CA GLU A 118 -23.10 -7.84 -15.32
C GLU A 118 -22.62 -9.27 -15.13
N LEU A 119 -22.72 -9.78 -13.90
CA LEU A 119 -22.39 -11.17 -13.63
C LEU A 119 -23.47 -12.08 -14.23
N GLU A 120 -23.05 -13.15 -14.88
CA GLU A 120 -23.93 -14.24 -15.32
C GLU A 120 -24.62 -14.92 -14.13
N ALA A 121 -25.73 -15.60 -14.38
CA ALA A 121 -26.59 -16.13 -13.31
C ALA A 121 -25.85 -17.05 -12.33
N ASP A 122 -25.03 -17.97 -12.83
CA ASP A 122 -24.25 -18.91 -12.02
C ASP A 122 -23.16 -18.20 -11.20
N GLN A 123 -22.44 -17.25 -11.80
CA GLN A 123 -21.44 -16.44 -11.12
C GLN A 123 -22.08 -15.49 -10.09
N ARG A 124 -23.25 -14.92 -10.40
CA ARG A 124 -24.03 -14.08 -9.46
C ARG A 124 -24.50 -14.89 -8.25
N ASN A 125 -25.00 -16.11 -8.46
CA ASN A 125 -25.41 -17.00 -7.38
C ASN A 125 -24.24 -17.36 -6.45
N LEU A 126 -23.08 -17.65 -7.02
CA LEU A 126 -21.86 -17.86 -6.25
C LEU A 126 -21.50 -16.62 -5.42
N TYR A 127 -21.50 -15.44 -6.02
CA TYR A 127 -21.22 -14.17 -5.34
C TYR A 127 -22.16 -13.95 -4.15
N GLU A 128 -23.48 -14.12 -4.35
CA GLU A 128 -24.48 -13.92 -3.30
C GLU A 128 -24.34 -14.96 -2.18
N SER A 129 -24.03 -16.21 -2.50
CA SER A 129 -23.77 -17.24 -1.49
C SER A 129 -22.57 -16.88 -0.61
N ILE A 130 -21.47 -16.43 -1.22
CA ILE A 130 -20.28 -15.98 -0.48
C ILE A 130 -20.62 -14.75 0.36
N ARG A 131 -21.35 -13.77 -0.20
CA ARG A 131 -21.75 -12.55 0.49
C ARG A 131 -22.54 -12.86 1.77
N LEU A 132 -23.55 -13.72 1.70
CA LEU A 132 -24.39 -14.10 2.84
C LEU A 132 -23.59 -14.82 3.92
N ILE A 133 -22.75 -15.79 3.55
CA ILE A 133 -21.90 -16.52 4.51
C ILE A 133 -20.93 -15.56 5.20
N MET A 134 -20.27 -14.68 4.42
CA MET A 134 -19.29 -13.76 4.98
C MET A 134 -19.92 -12.66 5.82
N GLU A 135 -21.10 -12.14 5.41
CA GLU A 135 -21.86 -11.17 6.21
C GLU A 135 -22.18 -11.72 7.60
N THR A 136 -22.69 -12.95 7.67
CA THR A 136 -23.01 -13.62 8.94
C THR A 136 -21.76 -13.77 9.80
N LYS A 137 -20.68 -14.30 9.22
CA LYS A 137 -19.40 -14.51 9.91
C LYS A 137 -18.79 -13.21 10.44
N VAL A 138 -18.76 -12.18 9.62
CA VAL A 138 -18.20 -10.85 9.99
C VAL A 138 -19.06 -10.22 11.09
N ARG A 139 -20.39 -10.30 10.98
CA ARG A 139 -21.33 -9.78 12.01
C ARG A 139 -21.13 -10.45 13.36
N GLU A 140 -21.02 -11.78 13.39
CA GLU A 140 -20.78 -12.54 14.63
C GLU A 140 -19.44 -12.18 15.27
N LEU A 141 -18.37 -12.08 14.47
CA LEU A 141 -17.03 -11.70 14.95
C LEU A 141 -17.02 -10.26 15.47
N PHE A 142 -17.70 -9.35 14.78
CA PHE A 142 -17.84 -7.96 15.22
C PHE A 142 -18.50 -7.85 16.59
N LEU A 143 -19.59 -8.60 16.81
CA LEU A 143 -20.30 -8.62 18.10
C LEU A 143 -19.45 -9.25 19.22
N ARG A 144 -18.60 -10.24 18.90
CA ARG A 144 -17.81 -10.96 19.91
C ARG A 144 -16.47 -10.29 20.23
N LYS A 145 -15.79 -9.71 19.25
CA LYS A 145 -14.39 -9.25 19.37
C LYS A 145 -14.18 -7.75 19.08
N GLY A 146 -15.23 -7.06 18.60
CA GLY A 146 -15.15 -5.65 18.21
C GLY A 146 -14.49 -5.41 16.83
N VAL A 147 -14.49 -4.14 16.41
CA VAL A 147 -14.08 -3.70 15.05
C VAL A 147 -12.64 -4.08 14.71
N ALA A 148 -11.71 -3.75 15.62
CA ALA A 148 -10.28 -3.90 15.35
C ALA A 148 -9.85 -5.36 15.14
N ALA A 149 -10.47 -6.28 15.90
CA ALA A 149 -10.15 -7.71 15.80
C ALA A 149 -10.84 -8.40 14.61
N SER A 150 -11.83 -7.75 13.97
CA SER A 150 -12.57 -8.31 12.83
C SER A 150 -12.08 -7.80 11.47
N GLN A 151 -11.05 -6.95 11.46
CA GLN A 151 -10.54 -6.35 10.20
C GLN A 151 -9.99 -7.38 9.22
N ILE A 152 -9.30 -8.39 9.70
CA ILE A 152 -8.70 -9.42 8.85
C ILE A 152 -9.79 -10.26 8.17
N GLU A 153 -10.81 -10.66 8.91
CA GLU A 153 -11.95 -11.42 8.39
C GLU A 153 -12.78 -10.60 7.41
N PHE A 154 -12.90 -9.30 7.66
CA PHE A 154 -13.56 -8.38 6.72
C PHE A 154 -12.79 -8.26 5.41
N LEU A 155 -11.46 -8.14 5.47
CA LEU A 155 -10.61 -8.10 4.29
C LEU A 155 -10.61 -9.44 3.53
N ASP A 156 -10.63 -10.57 4.23
CA ASP A 156 -10.77 -11.90 3.62
C ASP A 156 -12.12 -12.04 2.89
N ALA A 157 -13.21 -11.54 3.49
CA ALA A 157 -14.52 -11.50 2.85
C ALA A 157 -14.50 -10.68 1.56
N LEU A 158 -13.94 -9.47 1.60
CA LEU A 158 -13.79 -8.62 0.40
C LEU A 158 -12.92 -9.27 -0.67
N LEU A 159 -11.84 -9.93 -0.27
CA LEU A 159 -10.97 -10.65 -1.20
C LEU A 159 -11.75 -11.77 -1.92
N LYS A 160 -12.50 -12.60 -1.19
CA LYS A 160 -13.31 -13.68 -1.78
C LYS A 160 -14.38 -13.16 -2.71
N LEU A 161 -15.08 -12.09 -2.35
CA LEU A 161 -16.06 -11.43 -3.22
C LEU A 161 -15.41 -10.91 -4.50
N ARG A 162 -14.25 -10.26 -4.37
CA ARG A 162 -13.46 -9.82 -5.52
C ARG A 162 -13.00 -10.98 -6.40
N GLN A 163 -12.55 -12.08 -5.81
CA GLN A 163 -12.18 -13.30 -6.52
C GLN A 163 -13.36 -13.87 -7.30
N ALA A 164 -14.55 -13.99 -6.69
CA ALA A 164 -15.76 -14.44 -7.35
C ALA A 164 -16.15 -13.56 -8.55
N CYS A 165 -15.96 -12.25 -8.47
CA CYS A 165 -16.18 -11.33 -9.58
C CYS A 165 -15.11 -11.41 -10.68
N CYS A 166 -13.88 -11.82 -10.34
CA CYS A 166 -12.80 -11.95 -11.31
C CYS A 166 -12.85 -13.29 -12.05
N ASP A 167 -12.87 -14.38 -11.28
CA ASP A 167 -12.95 -15.75 -11.78
C ASP A 167 -13.38 -16.66 -10.62
N ALA A 168 -14.48 -17.39 -10.80
CA ALA A 168 -14.99 -18.31 -9.79
C ALA A 168 -13.95 -19.34 -9.32
N ARG A 169 -13.07 -19.79 -10.21
CA ARG A 169 -12.00 -20.76 -9.93
C ARG A 169 -10.97 -20.28 -8.88
N LEU A 170 -10.91 -18.97 -8.61
CA LEU A 170 -10.05 -18.40 -7.58
C LEU A 170 -10.60 -18.59 -6.16
N VAL A 171 -11.88 -18.95 -6.03
CA VAL A 171 -12.53 -19.16 -4.74
C VAL A 171 -12.45 -20.64 -4.36
N PRO A 172 -11.81 -21.02 -3.23
CA PRO A 172 -11.57 -22.40 -2.86
C PRO A 172 -12.81 -23.04 -2.20
N ILE A 173 -13.95 -23.09 -2.93
CA ILE A 173 -15.19 -23.74 -2.49
C ILE A 173 -15.75 -24.59 -3.62
N GLU A 174 -16.44 -25.68 -3.28
CA GLU A 174 -16.98 -26.62 -4.26
C GLU A 174 -17.99 -25.99 -5.23
N GLN A 175 -18.85 -25.09 -4.75
CA GLN A 175 -19.82 -24.37 -5.59
C GLN A 175 -19.15 -23.54 -6.71
N ALA A 176 -17.92 -23.11 -6.51
CA ALA A 176 -17.17 -22.35 -7.53
C ALA A 176 -16.85 -23.20 -8.76
N GLN A 177 -16.74 -24.53 -8.62
CA GLN A 177 -16.48 -25.45 -9.73
C GLN A 177 -17.70 -25.63 -10.66
N LEU A 178 -18.89 -25.26 -10.20
CA LEU A 178 -20.13 -25.35 -10.96
C LEU A 178 -20.34 -24.14 -11.88
N VAL A 179 -19.58 -23.07 -11.68
CA VAL A 179 -19.67 -21.85 -12.49
C VAL A 179 -18.99 -22.08 -13.85
N ARG A 180 -19.78 -21.98 -14.92
CA ARG A 180 -19.33 -22.25 -16.30
C ARG A 180 -19.00 -20.96 -17.06
N HIS A 181 -19.64 -19.87 -16.69
CA HIS A 181 -19.52 -18.59 -17.40
C HIS A 181 -18.83 -17.56 -16.53
N ASN A 182 -17.97 -16.77 -17.15
CA ASN A 182 -17.22 -15.73 -16.47
C ASN A 182 -17.38 -14.41 -17.22
N ALA A 183 -18.06 -13.46 -16.61
CA ALA A 183 -18.38 -12.16 -17.20
C ALA A 183 -17.17 -11.33 -17.67
N LYS A 184 -15.96 -11.67 -17.20
CA LYS A 184 -14.73 -10.98 -17.63
C LYS A 184 -13.95 -11.71 -18.73
N LEU A 185 -14.25 -12.99 -18.95
CA LEU A 185 -13.55 -13.83 -19.94
C LEU A 185 -14.41 -14.11 -21.17
N SER A 186 -15.68 -13.76 -21.12
CA SER A 186 -16.61 -13.77 -22.26
C SER A 186 -16.53 -12.42 -22.98
#